data_4f0109a4596521d4f9119f0050122096
#
_entry.id   4f0109a4596521d4f9119f0050122096
#
_cell.length_a   1.000
_cell.length_b   1.000
_cell.length_c   1.000
_cell.angle_alpha   90.00
_cell.angle_beta   90.00
_cell.angle_gamma   90.00
#
_symmetry.space_group_name_H-M   'P 1'
#
loop_
_entity.id
_entity.type
_entity.pdbx_description
1 polymer ?
#
loop_
_entity_poly.entity_id
_entity_poly.type
_entity_poly.pdbx_seq_one_letter_code
_entity_poly.pdbx_strand_id
1 'polypeptide(L)'
;MKVAVVAEFYPSRRDPVLGVWAHRQALAARDAGAEVHVLVLNRIVPPRAALAEGPRALAREFGARAKEPRRQTLDGLPVSHVRYFSPPRSHSYAAWGAWAAPALGLALRRLRRTFPFELVHAHNAVPAGDAARRVLGGSVPGTLRSRALAAPLVVSVHGGDVLHTAAPPPRGSAAGVRAVARTLDAARLTLANSQGIAELCREHGAGEVRVVHLGTDLPSAARGRRRDGPPTLVTVGHLVARKRHADVLRALAVLGRRHPTLRYEIVGDGPERVALEELAARLGVADRLDLRGQLPHAQAVAEARRRTLFVMPSTEEAFGVAYIEAMAGGVPAIGCRGEPGPEEIAAAGDGFVLVPPGDIERLTQRIDELLSDPHRLREAGQRARESVAASFTWERCGEQTVAAYEHALRASR
;
A
#
# COMPACT_ATOMS: atom_id res chain seq x y z
N MET A 1 4.26 -18.84 -17.06
CA MET A 1 2.92 -18.28 -17.38
C MET A 1 3.01 -16.80 -17.68
N LYS A 2 2.14 -16.30 -18.57
CA LYS A 2 2.12 -14.88 -18.98
C LYS A 2 0.96 -14.16 -18.30
N VAL A 3 1.26 -13.07 -17.58
CA VAL A 3 0.30 -12.34 -16.74
C VAL A 3 0.21 -10.88 -17.15
N ALA A 4 -1.00 -10.40 -17.43
CA ALA A 4 -1.28 -8.98 -17.61
C ALA A 4 -1.69 -8.37 -16.27
N VAL A 5 -0.82 -7.55 -15.68
CA VAL A 5 -1.11 -6.83 -14.43
C VAL A 5 -1.79 -5.50 -14.76
N VAL A 6 -2.88 -5.18 -14.07
CA VAL A 6 -3.63 -3.92 -14.22
C VAL A 6 -3.63 -3.16 -12.89
N ALA A 7 -3.12 -1.95 -12.86
CA ALA A 7 -3.04 -1.13 -11.65
C ALA A 7 -3.43 0.33 -11.90
N GLU A 8 -4.11 0.98 -10.93
CA GLU A 8 -4.30 2.44 -10.91
C GLU A 8 -3.11 3.11 -10.24
N PHE A 9 -2.73 2.62 -9.07
CA PHE A 9 -1.59 3.12 -8.31
C PHE A 9 -0.33 2.37 -8.76
N TYR A 10 0.60 3.11 -9.33
CA TYR A 10 1.87 2.57 -9.81
C TYR A 10 2.93 3.67 -9.84
N PRO A 11 4.20 3.38 -9.56
CA PRO A 11 5.25 4.39 -9.57
C PRO A 11 5.38 5.10 -10.91
N SER A 12 5.54 6.41 -10.86
CA SER A 12 5.71 7.25 -12.03
C SER A 12 6.85 8.26 -11.81
N ARG A 13 7.25 8.97 -12.85
CA ARG A 13 8.23 10.07 -12.71
C ARG A 13 7.73 11.20 -11.81
N ARG A 14 6.42 11.37 -11.70
CA ARG A 14 5.78 12.44 -10.89
C ARG A 14 5.62 12.04 -9.44
N ASP A 15 5.35 10.78 -9.20
CA ASP A 15 5.18 10.21 -7.87
C ASP A 15 5.82 8.80 -7.83
N PRO A 16 7.09 8.72 -7.43
CA PRO A 16 7.82 7.46 -7.42
C PRO A 16 7.44 6.55 -6.26
N VAL A 17 6.64 7.02 -5.31
CA VAL A 17 6.21 6.22 -4.13
C VAL A 17 4.80 5.67 -4.28
N LEU A 18 3.99 6.25 -5.18
CA LEU A 18 2.61 5.83 -5.38
C LEU A 18 2.54 4.41 -5.96
N GLY A 19 1.93 3.48 -5.23
CA GLY A 19 1.72 2.11 -5.70
C GLY A 19 3.00 1.25 -5.76
N VAL A 20 4.03 1.60 -4.99
CA VAL A 20 5.26 0.80 -4.87
C VAL A 20 4.95 -0.66 -4.55
N TRP A 21 3.95 -0.93 -3.71
CA TRP A 21 3.53 -2.30 -3.36
C TRP A 21 3.07 -3.12 -4.58
N ALA A 22 2.29 -2.52 -5.51
CA ALA A 22 1.84 -3.19 -6.73
C ALA A 22 3.01 -3.48 -7.67
N HIS A 23 3.94 -2.53 -7.79
CA HIS A 23 5.16 -2.70 -8.57
C HIS A 23 6.05 -3.80 -7.98
N ARG A 24 6.28 -3.77 -6.68
CA ARG A 24 7.12 -4.77 -5.99
C ARG A 24 6.51 -6.17 -6.06
N GLN A 25 5.18 -6.31 -5.94
CA GLN A 25 4.52 -7.60 -6.10
C GLN A 25 4.63 -8.12 -7.55
N ALA A 26 4.53 -7.22 -8.55
CA ALA A 26 4.74 -7.59 -9.95
C ALA A 26 6.18 -8.05 -10.22
N LEU A 27 7.18 -7.38 -9.63
CA LEU A 27 8.59 -7.80 -9.67
C LEU A 27 8.78 -9.15 -9.00
N ALA A 28 8.24 -9.33 -7.80
CA ALA A 28 8.32 -10.57 -7.06
C ALA A 28 7.71 -11.76 -7.83
N ALA A 29 6.57 -11.55 -8.47
CA ALA A 29 5.96 -12.57 -9.33
C ALA A 29 6.83 -12.91 -10.56
N ARG A 30 7.49 -11.90 -11.17
CA ARG A 30 8.47 -12.13 -12.25
C ARG A 30 9.66 -12.93 -11.74
N ASP A 31 10.21 -12.57 -10.62
CA ASP A 31 11.40 -13.22 -10.05
C ASP A 31 11.09 -14.67 -9.61
N ALA A 32 9.82 -14.95 -9.28
CA ALA A 32 9.29 -16.30 -9.04
C ALA A 32 8.87 -17.05 -10.35
N GLY A 33 9.19 -16.53 -11.54
CA GLY A 33 9.04 -17.23 -12.81
C GLY A 33 7.82 -16.87 -13.66
N ALA A 34 7.03 -15.85 -13.31
CA ALA A 34 5.99 -15.34 -14.19
C ALA A 34 6.56 -14.36 -15.22
N GLU A 35 6.08 -14.40 -16.46
CA GLU A 35 6.28 -13.33 -17.41
C GLU A 35 5.19 -12.25 -17.17
N VAL A 36 5.59 -11.03 -16.86
CA VAL A 36 4.67 -9.96 -16.43
C VAL A 36 4.71 -8.76 -17.38
N HIS A 37 3.54 -8.26 -17.79
CA HIS A 37 3.38 -6.98 -18.47
C HIS A 37 2.38 -6.12 -17.70
N VAL A 38 2.75 -4.90 -17.33
CA VAL A 38 1.93 -4.02 -16.50
C VAL A 38 1.17 -3.01 -17.37
N LEU A 39 -0.13 -2.86 -17.11
CA LEU A 39 -1.02 -1.86 -17.68
C LEU A 39 -1.45 -0.88 -16.57
N VAL A 40 -0.92 0.33 -16.61
CA VAL A 40 -1.25 1.37 -15.62
C VAL A 40 -2.43 2.20 -16.10
N LEU A 41 -3.50 2.24 -15.34
CA LEU A 41 -4.69 3.07 -15.62
C LEU A 41 -4.36 4.54 -15.29
N ASN A 42 -4.08 5.33 -16.31
CA ASN A 42 -3.67 6.73 -16.14
C ASN A 42 -4.83 7.68 -16.45
N ARG A 43 -5.40 8.26 -15.38
CA ARG A 43 -6.45 9.26 -15.48
C ARG A 43 -5.87 10.60 -15.96
N ILE A 44 -6.31 11.11 -17.11
CA ILE A 44 -5.78 12.32 -17.72
C ILE A 44 -6.47 13.63 -17.29
N VAL A 45 -7.50 13.55 -16.44
CA VAL A 45 -8.17 14.73 -15.90
C VAL A 45 -7.30 15.39 -14.82
N PRO A 46 -7.06 16.72 -14.90
CA PRO A 46 -6.32 17.44 -13.88
C PRO A 46 -6.97 17.39 -12.50
N PRO A 47 -6.21 17.56 -11.40
CA PRO A 47 -6.76 17.66 -10.07
C PRO A 47 -7.60 18.94 -9.91
N ARG A 48 -8.57 18.93 -8.97
CA ARG A 48 -9.42 20.11 -8.71
C ARG A 48 -8.62 21.36 -8.32
N ALA A 49 -7.50 21.19 -7.62
CA ALA A 49 -6.61 22.31 -7.30
C ALA A 49 -6.17 23.09 -8.56
N ALA A 50 -5.80 22.38 -9.63
CA ALA A 50 -5.44 23.03 -10.89
C ALA A 50 -6.61 23.78 -11.56
N LEU A 51 -7.87 23.38 -11.29
CA LEU A 51 -9.05 24.13 -11.71
C LEU A 51 -9.18 25.46 -10.96
N ALA A 52 -8.88 25.47 -9.66
CA ALA A 52 -8.93 26.66 -8.82
C ALA A 52 -7.78 27.64 -9.13
N GLU A 53 -6.61 27.13 -9.58
CA GLU A 53 -5.45 27.95 -9.96
C GLU A 53 -5.58 28.58 -11.37
N GLY A 54 -6.60 28.21 -12.15
CA GLY A 54 -6.93 28.82 -13.42
C GLY A 54 -6.38 28.13 -14.69
N PRO A 55 -6.63 28.71 -15.89
CA PRO A 55 -6.38 28.05 -17.17
C PRO A 55 -4.92 27.66 -17.44
N ARG A 56 -3.97 28.47 -16.96
CA ARG A 56 -2.52 28.18 -17.13
C ARG A 56 -2.09 26.96 -16.33
N ALA A 57 -2.59 26.78 -15.12
CA ALA A 57 -2.34 25.59 -14.28
C ALA A 57 -2.96 24.34 -14.91
N LEU A 58 -4.19 24.46 -15.42
CA LEU A 58 -4.85 23.41 -16.19
C LEU A 58 -4.02 22.96 -17.40
N ALA A 59 -3.56 23.90 -18.23
CA ALA A 59 -2.77 23.61 -19.42
C ALA A 59 -1.43 22.95 -19.05
N ARG A 60 -0.78 23.43 -17.98
CA ARG A 60 0.45 22.84 -17.43
C ARG A 60 0.21 21.38 -16.99
N GLU A 61 -0.86 21.14 -16.24
CA GLU A 61 -1.20 19.80 -15.75
C GLU A 61 -1.58 18.83 -16.89
N PHE A 62 -2.36 19.27 -17.87
CA PHE A 62 -2.64 18.48 -19.07
C PHE A 62 -1.38 18.18 -19.85
N GLY A 63 -0.54 19.18 -20.09
CA GLY A 63 0.74 19.03 -20.81
C GLY A 63 1.68 18.05 -20.11
N ALA A 64 1.77 18.12 -18.77
CA ALA A 64 2.59 17.22 -17.99
C ALA A 64 2.08 15.76 -18.05
N ARG A 65 0.75 15.55 -17.97
CA ARG A 65 0.14 14.21 -18.09
C ARG A 65 0.22 13.66 -19.52
N ALA A 66 0.15 14.53 -20.52
CA ALA A 66 0.32 14.15 -21.92
C ALA A 66 1.76 13.77 -22.28
N LYS A 67 2.75 14.29 -21.57
CA LYS A 67 4.19 13.98 -21.77
C LYS A 67 4.61 12.66 -21.14
N GLU A 68 3.83 12.05 -20.27
CA GLU A 68 4.16 10.72 -19.75
C GLU A 68 4.27 9.71 -20.90
N PRO A 69 5.33 8.89 -20.93
CA PRO A 69 5.52 7.93 -22.00
C PRO A 69 4.38 6.92 -22.03
N ARG A 70 3.88 6.56 -23.21
CA ARG A 70 2.86 5.52 -23.35
C ARG A 70 3.37 4.13 -23.00
N ARG A 71 4.67 3.92 -23.13
CA ARG A 71 5.38 2.68 -22.77
C ARG A 71 6.71 3.03 -22.14
N GLN A 72 7.10 2.28 -21.15
CA GLN A 72 8.40 2.36 -20.48
C GLN A 72 8.79 1.00 -19.94
N THR A 73 10.04 0.85 -19.57
CA THR A 73 10.53 -0.27 -18.76
C THR A 73 10.87 0.28 -17.39
N LEU A 74 10.35 -0.33 -16.33
CA LEU A 74 10.64 0.03 -14.95
C LEU A 74 11.17 -1.22 -14.23
N ASP A 75 12.40 -1.17 -13.78
CA ASP A 75 13.10 -2.30 -13.12
C ASP A 75 13.01 -3.62 -13.92
N GLY A 76 13.11 -3.51 -15.25
CA GLY A 76 13.02 -4.65 -16.17
C GLY A 76 11.58 -5.10 -16.50
N LEU A 77 10.55 -4.53 -15.90
CA LEU A 77 9.15 -4.79 -16.27
C LEU A 77 8.68 -3.89 -17.40
N PRO A 78 8.05 -4.43 -18.46
CA PRO A 78 7.37 -3.64 -19.47
C PRO A 78 6.09 -3.04 -18.89
N VAL A 79 5.98 -1.71 -18.97
CA VAL A 79 4.84 -0.94 -18.45
C VAL A 79 4.19 -0.15 -19.58
N SER A 80 2.87 -0.28 -19.74
CA SER A 80 2.08 0.47 -20.71
C SER A 80 1.04 1.34 -19.99
N HIS A 81 0.99 2.63 -20.31
CA HIS A 81 0.02 3.57 -19.71
C HIS A 81 -1.27 3.62 -20.53
N VAL A 82 -2.38 3.21 -19.89
CA VAL A 82 -3.73 3.21 -20.44
C VAL A 82 -4.43 4.49 -20.02
N ARG A 83 -4.51 5.46 -20.94
CA ARG A 83 -5.12 6.76 -20.66
C ARG A 83 -6.64 6.69 -20.75
N TYR A 84 -7.31 7.25 -19.75
CA TYR A 84 -8.77 7.35 -19.72
C TYR A 84 -9.26 8.65 -19.09
N PHE A 85 -10.51 8.99 -19.34
CA PHE A 85 -11.21 10.12 -18.72
C PHE A 85 -12.20 9.59 -17.67
N SER A 86 -12.40 10.34 -16.60
CA SER A 86 -13.49 10.12 -15.65
C SER A 86 -13.83 11.42 -14.92
N PRO A 87 -15.05 11.55 -14.37
CA PRO A 87 -15.41 12.64 -13.49
C PRO A 87 -14.53 12.70 -12.23
N PRO A 88 -14.59 13.77 -11.44
CA PRO A 88 -13.80 13.94 -10.21
C PRO A 88 -14.03 12.82 -9.19
N ARG A 89 -12.96 12.41 -8.47
CA ARG A 89 -12.96 11.27 -7.56
C ARG A 89 -14.03 11.33 -6.46
N SER A 90 -14.23 12.51 -5.89
CA SER A 90 -15.10 12.71 -4.72
C SER A 90 -16.55 12.20 -4.88
N HIS A 91 -17.04 12.07 -6.10
CA HIS A 91 -18.44 11.69 -6.37
C HIS A 91 -18.59 10.50 -7.32
N SER A 92 -17.51 10.04 -7.93
CA SER A 92 -17.60 9.08 -9.03
C SER A 92 -16.59 7.94 -8.98
N TYR A 93 -15.78 7.84 -7.92
CA TYR A 93 -14.70 6.85 -7.84
C TYR A 93 -15.20 5.41 -8.07
N ALA A 94 -16.34 5.07 -7.51
CA ALA A 94 -16.99 3.77 -7.70
C ALA A 94 -17.30 3.43 -9.18
N ALA A 95 -17.44 4.46 -10.02
CA ALA A 95 -17.74 4.29 -11.45
C ALA A 95 -16.47 4.34 -12.34
N TRP A 96 -15.30 4.63 -11.79
CA TRP A 96 -14.08 4.79 -12.60
C TRP A 96 -13.69 3.56 -13.40
N GLY A 97 -14.03 2.36 -12.91
CA GLY A 97 -13.86 1.13 -13.66
C GLY A 97 -14.64 1.13 -14.98
N ALA A 98 -15.87 1.64 -14.97
CA ALA A 98 -16.67 1.77 -16.19
C ALA A 98 -16.05 2.77 -17.19
N TRP A 99 -15.50 3.88 -16.72
CA TRP A 99 -14.81 4.86 -17.56
C TRP A 99 -13.47 4.35 -18.12
N ALA A 100 -12.76 3.54 -17.36
CA ALA A 100 -11.48 2.96 -17.77
C ALA A 100 -11.63 1.74 -18.71
N ALA A 101 -12.75 1.01 -18.62
CA ALA A 101 -12.94 -0.26 -19.30
C ALA A 101 -12.79 -0.19 -20.84
N PRO A 102 -13.31 0.81 -21.59
CA PRO A 102 -13.12 0.86 -23.04
C PRO A 102 -11.65 0.98 -23.44
N ALA A 103 -10.89 1.86 -22.77
CA ALA A 103 -9.47 2.05 -23.03
C ALA A 103 -8.64 0.81 -22.63
N LEU A 104 -8.95 0.20 -21.48
CA LEU A 104 -8.34 -1.04 -21.02
C LEU A 104 -8.62 -2.20 -22.00
N GLY A 105 -9.85 -2.34 -22.47
CA GLY A 105 -10.22 -3.38 -23.44
C GLY A 105 -9.42 -3.29 -24.74
N LEU A 106 -9.22 -2.07 -25.25
CA LEU A 106 -8.36 -1.85 -26.41
C LEU A 106 -6.89 -2.19 -26.13
N ALA A 107 -6.39 -1.79 -24.94
CA ALA A 107 -5.03 -2.06 -24.54
C ALA A 107 -4.75 -3.58 -24.37
N LEU A 108 -5.64 -4.30 -23.68
CA LEU A 108 -5.54 -5.76 -23.50
C LEU A 108 -5.60 -6.51 -24.85
N ARG A 109 -6.47 -6.11 -25.80
CA ARG A 109 -6.51 -6.70 -27.14
C ARG A 109 -5.22 -6.49 -27.92
N ARG A 110 -4.64 -5.29 -27.84
CA ARG A 110 -3.34 -4.99 -28.48
C ARG A 110 -2.22 -5.78 -27.82
N LEU A 111 -2.21 -5.83 -26.49
CA LEU A 111 -1.21 -6.57 -25.75
C LEU A 111 -1.26 -8.06 -26.10
N ARG A 112 -2.44 -8.68 -26.17
CA ARG A 112 -2.58 -10.12 -26.44
C ARG A 112 -1.99 -10.57 -27.78
N ARG A 113 -1.86 -9.67 -28.74
CA ARG A 113 -1.23 -9.98 -30.05
C ARG A 113 0.28 -10.22 -29.96
N THR A 114 0.96 -9.55 -29.04
CA THR A 114 2.40 -9.62 -28.84
C THR A 114 2.81 -10.34 -27.56
N PHE A 115 1.90 -10.36 -26.60
CA PHE A 115 2.04 -11.00 -25.30
C PHE A 115 0.76 -11.78 -24.97
N PRO A 116 0.65 -13.05 -25.37
CA PRO A 116 -0.55 -13.87 -25.20
C PRO A 116 -0.72 -14.26 -23.72
N PHE A 117 -1.13 -13.31 -22.90
CA PHE A 117 -1.35 -13.52 -21.47
C PHE A 117 -2.46 -14.56 -21.22
N GLU A 118 -2.27 -15.34 -20.17
CA GLU A 118 -3.16 -16.42 -19.75
C GLU A 118 -4.09 -15.98 -18.62
N LEU A 119 -3.71 -14.91 -17.88
CA LEU A 119 -4.38 -14.41 -16.70
C LEU A 119 -4.29 -12.89 -16.63
N VAL A 120 -5.33 -12.24 -16.07
CA VAL A 120 -5.30 -10.81 -15.72
C VAL A 120 -5.28 -10.67 -14.20
N HIS A 121 -4.30 -9.96 -13.67
CA HIS A 121 -4.20 -9.64 -12.24
C HIS A 121 -4.43 -8.15 -12.03
N ALA A 122 -5.51 -7.77 -11.37
CA ALA A 122 -5.83 -6.39 -11.06
C ALA A 122 -5.45 -6.04 -9.62
N HIS A 123 -4.72 -4.94 -9.43
CA HIS A 123 -4.50 -4.35 -8.12
C HIS A 123 -5.61 -3.35 -7.80
N ASN A 124 -6.31 -3.60 -6.73
CA ASN A 124 -7.54 -2.98 -6.24
C ASN A 124 -8.80 -3.42 -7.01
N ALA A 125 -9.88 -3.65 -6.26
CA ALA A 125 -11.17 -4.00 -6.83
C ALA A 125 -11.74 -2.86 -7.68
N VAL A 126 -11.52 -1.59 -7.27
CA VAL A 126 -11.93 -0.39 -7.99
C VAL A 126 -10.74 0.56 -8.12
N PRO A 127 -10.45 1.11 -9.30
CA PRO A 127 -11.12 0.91 -10.60
C PRO A 127 -10.56 -0.27 -11.42
N ALA A 128 -9.36 -0.78 -11.11
CA ALA A 128 -8.64 -1.72 -11.96
C ALA A 128 -9.41 -3.05 -12.12
N GLY A 129 -9.85 -3.66 -11.04
CA GLY A 129 -10.62 -4.90 -11.04
C GLY A 129 -11.97 -4.74 -11.75
N ASP A 130 -12.74 -3.66 -11.45
CA ASP A 130 -14.03 -3.42 -12.12
C ASP A 130 -13.85 -3.17 -13.62
N ALA A 131 -12.81 -2.46 -14.04
CA ALA A 131 -12.49 -2.29 -15.46
C ALA A 131 -12.16 -3.64 -16.12
N ALA A 132 -11.30 -4.44 -15.51
CA ALA A 132 -10.91 -5.75 -16.01
C ALA A 132 -12.11 -6.71 -16.08
N ARG A 133 -12.93 -6.79 -15.03
CA ARG A 133 -14.16 -7.58 -15.00
C ARG A 133 -15.11 -7.23 -16.16
N ARG A 134 -15.34 -5.94 -16.41
CA ARG A 134 -16.19 -5.47 -17.50
C ARG A 134 -15.66 -5.87 -18.88
N VAL A 135 -14.35 -5.81 -19.06
CA VAL A 135 -13.69 -6.19 -20.32
C VAL A 135 -13.77 -7.70 -20.55
N LEU A 136 -13.41 -8.49 -19.53
CA LEU A 136 -13.38 -9.95 -19.62
C LEU A 136 -14.81 -10.55 -19.67
N GLY A 137 -15.77 -9.94 -18.94
CA GLY A 137 -17.18 -10.33 -18.96
C GLY A 137 -17.99 -9.83 -20.16
N GLY A 138 -17.36 -9.12 -21.11
CA GLY A 138 -18.03 -8.64 -22.34
C GLY A 138 -19.08 -7.55 -22.14
N SER A 139 -19.04 -6.83 -21.00
CA SER A 139 -20.04 -5.80 -20.66
C SER A 139 -19.69 -4.40 -21.17
N VAL A 140 -18.71 -4.27 -22.07
CA VAL A 140 -18.31 -2.98 -22.65
C VAL A 140 -19.00 -2.80 -24.01
N PRO A 141 -19.81 -1.73 -24.22
CA PRO A 141 -20.42 -1.44 -25.51
C PRO A 141 -19.37 -1.33 -26.63
N GLY A 142 -19.68 -1.89 -27.80
CA GLY A 142 -18.75 -1.90 -28.96
C GLY A 142 -17.58 -2.89 -28.85
N THR A 143 -17.44 -3.61 -27.75
CA THR A 143 -16.57 -4.75 -27.68
C THR A 143 -17.42 -5.99 -27.96
N LEU A 144 -17.31 -6.56 -29.18
CA LEU A 144 -17.86 -7.88 -29.45
C LEU A 144 -17.41 -8.81 -28.32
N ARG A 145 -18.33 -9.64 -27.78
CA ARG A 145 -18.01 -10.75 -26.87
C ARG A 145 -16.95 -11.61 -27.57
N SER A 146 -15.72 -11.24 -27.44
CA SER A 146 -14.62 -11.91 -28.12
C SER A 146 -14.09 -12.97 -27.19
N ARG A 147 -14.27 -14.24 -27.53
CA ARG A 147 -13.53 -15.37 -26.95
C ARG A 147 -12.02 -15.10 -26.83
N ALA A 148 -11.53 -14.12 -27.63
CA ALA A 148 -10.14 -13.71 -27.67
C ALA A 148 -9.61 -13.05 -26.38
N LEU A 149 -10.46 -12.61 -25.44
CA LEU A 149 -10.03 -12.03 -24.15
C LEU A 149 -10.47 -12.88 -22.94
N ALA A 150 -11.00 -14.07 -23.17
CA ALA A 150 -11.30 -14.99 -22.07
C ALA A 150 -10.01 -15.31 -21.30
N ALA A 151 -9.93 -14.84 -20.08
CA ALA A 151 -8.85 -15.09 -19.14
C ALA A 151 -9.39 -14.96 -17.71
N PRO A 152 -8.96 -15.78 -16.75
CA PRO A 152 -9.34 -15.62 -15.36
C PRO A 152 -8.86 -14.28 -14.81
N LEU A 153 -9.68 -13.68 -13.96
CA LEU A 153 -9.38 -12.45 -13.23
C LEU A 153 -8.93 -12.80 -11.80
N VAL A 154 -7.74 -12.36 -11.45
CA VAL A 154 -7.26 -12.32 -10.06
C VAL A 154 -7.30 -10.88 -9.59
N VAL A 155 -7.73 -10.63 -8.34
CA VAL A 155 -7.81 -9.29 -7.78
C VAL A 155 -7.03 -9.23 -6.45
N SER A 156 -6.00 -8.39 -6.37
CA SER A 156 -5.35 -8.06 -5.09
C SER A 156 -6.08 -6.91 -4.40
N VAL A 157 -6.47 -7.11 -3.15
CA VAL A 157 -7.07 -6.10 -2.27
C VAL A 157 -6.06 -5.64 -1.23
N HIS A 158 -5.78 -4.34 -1.24
CA HIS A 158 -4.79 -3.70 -0.37
C HIS A 158 -5.39 -2.89 0.78
N GLY A 159 -6.67 -3.08 1.07
CA GLY A 159 -7.42 -2.44 2.15
C GLY A 159 -8.31 -1.29 1.71
N GLY A 160 -7.85 -0.40 0.83
CA GLY A 160 -8.63 0.76 0.38
C GLY A 160 -10.02 0.43 -0.20
N ASP A 161 -10.14 -0.73 -0.80
CA ASP A 161 -11.41 -1.22 -1.37
C ASP A 161 -12.46 -1.51 -0.28
N VAL A 162 -12.07 -2.30 0.72
CA VAL A 162 -12.98 -2.83 1.74
C VAL A 162 -13.08 -1.92 2.98
N LEU A 163 -12.00 -1.23 3.34
CA LEU A 163 -11.99 -0.32 4.49
C LEU A 163 -12.57 1.07 4.18
N HIS A 164 -12.55 1.50 2.90
CA HIS A 164 -13.00 2.84 2.50
C HIS A 164 -14.04 2.82 1.40
N THR A 165 -13.75 2.22 0.23
CA THR A 165 -14.65 2.28 -0.94
C THR A 165 -15.95 1.54 -0.67
N ALA A 166 -15.90 0.36 -0.04
CA ALA A 166 -17.05 -0.44 0.35
C ALA A 166 -17.56 -0.15 1.78
N ALA A 167 -16.96 0.81 2.48
CA ALA A 167 -17.45 1.23 3.79
C ALA A 167 -18.79 1.97 3.70
N PRO A 168 -19.58 1.99 4.79
CA PRO A 168 -20.78 2.83 4.86
C PRO A 168 -20.40 4.33 4.84
N PRO A 169 -21.35 5.23 4.47
CA PRO A 169 -21.12 6.67 4.60
C PRO A 169 -20.76 7.08 6.05
N PRO A 170 -19.95 8.11 6.23
CA PRO A 170 -19.40 9.04 5.23
C PRO A 170 -18.13 8.55 4.49
N ARG A 171 -17.53 7.43 4.86
CA ARG A 171 -16.26 6.94 4.29
C ARG A 171 -16.42 6.43 2.86
N GLY A 172 -17.43 5.63 2.61
CA GLY A 172 -17.73 5.03 1.32
C GLY A 172 -19.11 5.41 0.79
N SER A 173 -19.63 4.61 -0.10
CA SER A 173 -20.95 4.83 -0.71
C SER A 173 -21.59 3.50 -1.12
N ALA A 174 -22.93 3.47 -1.22
CA ALA A 174 -23.66 2.31 -1.72
C ALA A 174 -23.22 1.91 -3.15
N ALA A 175 -22.79 2.87 -3.97
CA ALA A 175 -22.22 2.58 -5.28
C ALA A 175 -20.84 1.90 -5.16
N GLY A 176 -20.03 2.33 -4.19
CA GLY A 176 -18.74 1.71 -3.86
C GLY A 176 -18.90 0.26 -3.40
N VAL A 177 -19.79 0.03 -2.44
CA VAL A 177 -20.13 -1.33 -1.97
C VAL A 177 -20.49 -2.24 -3.14
N ARG A 178 -21.42 -1.79 -4.00
CA ARG A 178 -21.84 -2.59 -5.18
C ARG A 178 -20.71 -2.81 -6.19
N ALA A 179 -19.84 -1.83 -6.40
CA ALA A 179 -18.74 -1.95 -7.35
C ALA A 179 -17.69 -2.95 -6.86
N VAL A 180 -17.33 -2.87 -5.59
CA VAL A 180 -16.39 -3.81 -4.95
C VAL A 180 -16.98 -5.22 -4.95
N ALA A 181 -18.22 -5.40 -4.45
CA ALA A 181 -18.85 -6.71 -4.37
C ALA A 181 -18.95 -7.40 -5.75
N ARG A 182 -19.39 -6.70 -6.80
CA ARG A 182 -19.45 -7.24 -8.17
C ARG A 182 -18.08 -7.62 -8.71
N THR A 183 -17.03 -6.92 -8.29
CA THR A 183 -15.68 -7.21 -8.74
C THR A 183 -15.12 -8.43 -8.05
N LEU A 184 -15.32 -8.54 -6.74
CA LEU A 184 -14.86 -9.67 -5.93
C LEU A 184 -15.63 -10.96 -6.29
N ASP A 185 -16.94 -10.89 -6.51
CA ASP A 185 -17.78 -12.01 -6.97
C ASP A 185 -17.32 -12.53 -8.36
N ALA A 186 -16.96 -11.64 -9.27
CA ALA A 186 -16.50 -11.99 -10.61
C ALA A 186 -15.02 -12.42 -10.67
N ALA A 187 -14.26 -12.21 -9.62
CA ALA A 187 -12.87 -12.63 -9.55
C ALA A 187 -12.78 -14.15 -9.40
N ARG A 188 -11.92 -14.78 -10.21
CA ARG A 188 -11.62 -16.22 -10.04
C ARG A 188 -10.93 -16.49 -8.71
N LEU A 189 -10.12 -15.53 -8.26
CA LEU A 189 -9.40 -15.58 -7.01
C LEU A 189 -9.15 -14.16 -6.52
N THR A 190 -9.37 -13.92 -5.24
CA THR A 190 -9.00 -12.67 -4.56
C THR A 190 -7.76 -12.92 -3.71
N LEU A 191 -6.78 -12.01 -3.80
CA LEU A 191 -5.58 -11.99 -2.96
C LEU A 191 -5.73 -10.87 -1.94
N ALA A 192 -5.71 -11.22 -0.67
CA ALA A 192 -5.73 -10.27 0.44
C ALA A 192 -4.34 -10.18 1.08
N ASN A 193 -3.96 -9.02 1.56
CA ASN A 193 -2.65 -8.82 2.16
C ASN A 193 -2.58 -9.17 3.67
N SER A 194 -3.72 -9.53 4.28
CA SER A 194 -3.82 -10.03 5.66
C SER A 194 -5.09 -10.87 5.82
N GLN A 195 -5.16 -11.66 6.89
CA GLN A 195 -6.33 -12.48 7.20
C GLN A 195 -7.57 -11.62 7.44
N GLY A 196 -7.46 -10.51 8.18
CA GLY A 196 -8.60 -9.63 8.41
C GLY A 196 -9.11 -8.97 7.11
N ILE A 197 -8.22 -8.63 6.16
CA ILE A 197 -8.66 -8.17 4.83
C ILE A 197 -9.30 -9.32 4.04
N ALA A 198 -8.84 -10.56 4.19
CA ALA A 198 -9.46 -11.71 3.55
C ALA A 198 -10.91 -11.94 4.05
N GLU A 199 -11.14 -11.76 5.33
CA GLU A 199 -12.47 -11.84 5.95
C GLU A 199 -13.40 -10.75 5.38
N LEU A 200 -12.96 -9.50 5.37
CA LEU A 200 -13.69 -8.40 4.75
C LEU A 200 -14.00 -8.64 3.27
N CYS A 201 -13.06 -9.23 2.51
CA CYS A 201 -13.32 -9.59 1.12
C CYS A 201 -14.45 -10.63 0.99
N ARG A 202 -14.50 -11.64 1.86
CA ARG A 202 -15.59 -12.64 1.88
C ARG A 202 -16.93 -12.01 2.26
N GLU A 203 -16.96 -11.12 3.24
CA GLU A 203 -18.16 -10.35 3.61
C GLU A 203 -18.69 -9.51 2.44
N HIS A 204 -17.80 -9.05 1.56
CA HIS A 204 -18.16 -8.34 0.34
C HIS A 204 -18.36 -9.24 -0.89
N GLY A 205 -18.52 -10.55 -0.70
CA GLY A 205 -18.91 -11.48 -1.76
C GLY A 205 -17.79 -12.08 -2.58
N ALA A 206 -16.53 -12.02 -2.10
CA ALA A 206 -15.45 -12.77 -2.72
C ALA A 206 -15.68 -14.28 -2.57
N GLY A 207 -15.58 -15.02 -3.67
CA GLY A 207 -15.68 -16.48 -3.65
C GLY A 207 -14.45 -17.11 -2.99
N GLU A 208 -13.39 -17.32 -3.75
CA GLU A 208 -12.13 -17.84 -3.21
C GLU A 208 -11.19 -16.68 -2.83
N VAL A 209 -10.66 -16.73 -1.60
CA VAL A 209 -9.73 -15.72 -1.09
C VAL A 209 -8.49 -16.40 -0.53
N ARG A 210 -7.30 -15.94 -0.94
CA ARG A 210 -6.01 -16.33 -0.38
C ARG A 210 -5.29 -15.14 0.22
N VAL A 211 -4.61 -15.37 1.33
CA VAL A 211 -3.70 -14.38 1.89
C VAL A 211 -2.36 -14.48 1.19
N VAL A 212 -1.90 -13.35 0.67
CA VAL A 212 -0.56 -13.16 0.10
C VAL A 212 0.02 -11.90 0.71
N HIS A 213 0.91 -12.07 1.66
CA HIS A 213 1.54 -10.95 2.36
C HIS A 213 2.42 -10.14 1.40
N LEU A 214 2.40 -8.84 1.58
CA LEU A 214 3.41 -7.99 0.98
C LEU A 214 4.75 -8.21 1.68
N GLY A 215 5.83 -7.91 1.00
CA GLY A 215 7.18 -8.16 1.50
C GLY A 215 8.02 -6.91 1.68
N THR A 216 9.23 -7.13 2.19
CA THR A 216 10.32 -6.15 2.19
C THR A 216 11.63 -6.83 1.83
N ASP A 217 12.63 -6.04 1.42
CA ASP A 217 13.99 -6.52 1.20
C ASP A 217 14.72 -6.65 2.55
N LEU A 218 15.33 -7.81 2.77
CA LEU A 218 16.22 -7.97 3.91
C LEU A 218 17.54 -7.27 3.61
N PRO A 219 18.00 -6.34 4.46
CA PRO A 219 19.35 -5.81 4.31
C PRO A 219 20.37 -6.93 4.51
N SER A 220 21.46 -6.92 3.74
CA SER A 220 22.61 -7.78 4.01
C SER A 220 22.99 -7.65 5.48
N ALA A 221 23.36 -8.77 6.12
CA ALA A 221 23.55 -8.86 7.58
C ALA A 221 24.18 -7.59 8.13
N ALA A 222 23.41 -6.81 8.85
CA ALA A 222 23.91 -5.63 9.51
C ALA A 222 24.93 -6.12 10.55
N ARG A 223 26.21 -5.95 10.28
CA ARG A 223 27.18 -5.81 11.35
C ARG A 223 26.55 -4.84 12.32
N GLY A 224 26.41 -5.21 13.59
CA GLY A 224 25.69 -4.47 14.61
C GLY A 224 25.99 -2.97 14.52
N ARG A 225 25.23 -2.26 13.70
CA ARG A 225 25.40 -0.82 13.53
C ARG A 225 24.99 -0.20 14.83
N ARG A 226 26.00 0.31 15.54
CA ARG A 226 25.79 1.23 16.64
C ARG A 226 24.83 2.30 16.09
N ARG A 227 23.68 2.45 16.73
CA ARG A 227 22.75 3.54 16.42
C ARG A 227 23.43 4.80 16.93
N ASP A 228 23.99 5.59 16.01
CA ASP A 228 24.66 6.84 16.37
C ASP A 228 23.60 7.91 16.63
N GLY A 229 23.76 8.66 17.73
CA GLY A 229 22.88 9.75 18.10
C GLY A 229 21.84 9.41 19.19
N PRO A 230 20.95 10.37 19.51
CA PRO A 230 19.95 10.21 20.54
C PRO A 230 18.90 9.16 20.14
N PRO A 231 18.23 8.50 21.12
CA PRO A 231 17.15 7.58 20.84
C PRO A 231 16.06 8.31 20.06
N THR A 232 15.57 7.69 18.98
CA THR A 232 14.64 8.33 18.06
C THR A 232 13.49 7.38 17.74
N LEU A 233 12.26 7.83 17.99
CA LEU A 233 11.04 7.22 17.46
C LEU A 233 10.93 7.61 15.99
N VAL A 234 10.46 6.71 15.14
CA VAL A 234 10.22 7.01 13.73
C VAL A 234 8.86 6.50 13.26
N THR A 235 8.21 7.30 12.42
CA THR A 235 7.06 6.88 11.63
C THR A 235 7.32 7.18 10.16
N VAL A 236 7.01 6.24 9.27
CA VAL A 236 7.00 6.45 7.82
C VAL A 236 5.58 6.32 7.31
N GLY A 237 5.01 7.41 6.80
CA GLY A 237 3.65 7.40 6.30
C GLY A 237 3.05 8.77 6.05
N HIS A 238 1.90 8.80 5.41
CA HIS A 238 1.14 10.03 5.16
C HIS A 238 0.75 10.71 6.48
N LEU A 239 0.83 12.05 6.54
CA LEU A 239 0.38 12.85 7.67
C LEU A 239 -1.14 13.03 7.59
N VAL A 240 -1.87 11.97 7.97
CA VAL A 240 -3.34 11.92 8.03
C VAL A 240 -3.79 11.40 9.40
N ALA A 241 -4.97 11.82 9.85
CA ALA A 241 -5.49 11.56 11.20
C ALA A 241 -5.44 10.06 11.60
N ARG A 242 -5.78 9.15 10.68
CA ARG A 242 -5.75 7.70 10.94
C ARG A 242 -4.35 7.13 11.28
N LYS A 243 -3.26 7.82 10.92
CA LYS A 243 -1.89 7.42 11.28
C LYS A 243 -1.51 7.80 12.71
N ARG A 244 -2.32 8.65 13.36
CA ARG A 244 -2.25 8.97 14.78
C ARG A 244 -0.89 9.50 15.25
N HIS A 245 -0.21 10.28 14.41
CA HIS A 245 1.05 10.95 14.76
C HIS A 245 0.92 11.81 16.04
N ALA A 246 -0.25 12.42 16.25
CA ALA A 246 -0.56 13.20 17.43
C ALA A 246 -0.43 12.41 18.74
N ASP A 247 -0.76 11.11 18.73
CA ASP A 247 -0.64 10.27 19.93
C ASP A 247 0.83 10.01 20.28
N VAL A 248 1.68 9.85 19.26
CA VAL A 248 3.13 9.70 19.45
C VAL A 248 3.73 11.00 20.02
N LEU A 249 3.28 12.17 19.56
CA LEU A 249 3.69 13.47 20.13
C LEU A 249 3.30 13.61 21.61
N ARG A 250 2.07 13.19 21.98
CA ARG A 250 1.63 13.20 23.39
C ARG A 250 2.46 12.25 24.24
N ALA A 251 2.75 11.05 23.73
CA ALA A 251 3.65 10.09 24.41
C ALA A 251 5.07 10.67 24.57
N LEU A 252 5.61 11.34 23.54
CA LEU A 252 6.92 11.99 23.57
C LEU A 252 6.98 13.05 24.67
N ALA A 253 5.92 13.85 24.86
CA ALA A 253 5.85 14.89 25.90
C ALA A 253 5.92 14.27 27.30
N VAL A 254 5.19 13.18 27.55
CA VAL A 254 5.22 12.46 28.83
C VAL A 254 6.59 11.83 29.08
N LEU A 255 7.18 11.23 28.06
CA LEU A 255 8.49 10.55 28.14
C LEU A 255 9.66 11.50 28.35
N GLY A 256 9.49 12.79 28.09
CA GLY A 256 10.56 13.77 28.15
C GLY A 256 11.24 13.91 29.51
N ARG A 257 10.58 13.57 30.62
CA ARG A 257 11.18 13.56 31.97
C ARG A 257 12.18 12.41 32.17
N ARG A 258 11.89 11.23 31.60
CA ARG A 258 12.74 10.03 31.74
C ARG A 258 13.73 9.86 30.59
N HIS A 259 13.38 10.35 29.41
CA HIS A 259 14.16 10.30 28.18
C HIS A 259 14.33 11.70 27.57
N PRO A 260 15.11 12.60 28.18
CA PRO A 260 15.21 14.02 27.78
C PRO A 260 15.80 14.23 26.38
N THR A 261 16.57 13.27 25.89
CA THR A 261 17.18 13.31 24.55
C THR A 261 16.35 12.58 23.48
N LEU A 262 15.19 11.99 23.85
CA LEU A 262 14.31 11.27 22.92
C LEU A 262 13.74 12.21 21.87
N ARG A 263 13.83 11.83 20.60
CA ARG A 263 13.31 12.57 19.45
C ARG A 263 12.22 11.77 18.74
N TYR A 264 11.42 12.46 17.95
CA TYR A 264 10.44 11.85 17.06
C TYR A 264 10.64 12.36 15.63
N GLU A 265 10.89 11.45 14.71
CA GLU A 265 11.05 11.73 13.29
C GLU A 265 9.86 11.19 12.49
N ILE A 266 9.30 12.02 11.62
CA ILE A 266 8.23 11.63 10.71
C ILE A 266 8.72 11.79 9.27
N VAL A 267 8.74 10.67 8.53
CA VAL A 267 9.04 10.64 7.10
C VAL A 267 7.73 10.54 6.33
N GLY A 268 7.34 11.59 5.68
CA GLY A 268 6.09 11.71 4.93
C GLY A 268 5.57 13.13 4.90
N ASP A 269 4.48 13.33 4.18
CA ASP A 269 3.79 14.62 4.11
C ASP A 269 2.27 14.40 4.09
N GLY A 270 1.49 15.45 4.35
CA GLY A 270 0.04 15.39 4.34
C GLY A 270 -0.65 16.55 5.04
N PRO A 271 -1.99 16.55 5.03
CA PRO A 271 -2.79 17.67 5.53
C PRO A 271 -2.63 17.95 7.04
N GLU A 272 -2.20 16.97 7.84
CA GLU A 272 -2.02 17.13 9.29
C GLU A 272 -0.70 17.85 9.67
N ARG A 273 0.16 18.20 8.70
CA ARG A 273 1.50 18.77 8.99
C ARG A 273 1.44 19.97 9.93
N VAL A 274 0.65 20.99 9.59
CA VAL A 274 0.54 22.22 10.38
C VAL A 274 -0.04 21.93 11.77
N ALA A 275 -1.06 21.09 11.84
CA ALA A 275 -1.67 20.69 13.12
C ALA A 275 -0.70 19.94 14.04
N LEU A 276 0.19 19.14 13.48
CA LEU A 276 1.23 18.42 14.22
C LEU A 276 2.33 19.37 14.73
N GLU A 277 2.76 20.35 13.93
CA GLU A 277 3.70 21.40 14.33
C GLU A 277 3.15 22.25 15.49
N GLU A 278 1.89 22.68 15.38
CA GLU A 278 1.20 23.39 16.44
C GLU A 278 1.01 22.55 17.71
N LEU A 279 0.69 21.27 17.57
CA LEU A 279 0.56 20.36 18.72
C LEU A 279 1.90 20.19 19.42
N ALA A 280 2.99 20.00 18.67
CA ALA A 280 4.32 19.87 19.24
C ALA A 280 4.75 21.13 20.02
N ALA A 281 4.42 22.32 19.52
CA ALA A 281 4.66 23.59 20.21
C ALA A 281 3.86 23.67 21.52
N ARG A 282 2.56 23.36 21.50
CA ARG A 282 1.70 23.35 22.70
C ARG A 282 2.18 22.34 23.76
N LEU A 283 2.74 21.22 23.34
CA LEU A 283 3.27 20.18 24.23
C LEU A 283 4.71 20.45 24.70
N GLY A 284 5.36 21.51 24.20
CA GLY A 284 6.75 21.85 24.54
C GLY A 284 7.77 20.84 24.02
N VAL A 285 7.50 20.21 22.86
CA VAL A 285 8.37 19.19 22.24
C VAL A 285 8.75 19.52 20.79
N ALA A 286 8.55 20.75 20.37
CA ALA A 286 8.83 21.17 18.99
C ALA A 286 10.30 21.01 18.59
N ASP A 287 11.25 21.22 19.52
CA ASP A 287 12.68 21.02 19.34
C ASP A 287 13.09 19.53 19.18
N ARG A 288 12.19 18.62 19.54
CA ARG A 288 12.39 17.17 19.48
C ARG A 288 11.61 16.50 18.33
N LEU A 289 10.82 17.26 17.57
CA LEU A 289 10.10 16.80 16.38
C LEU A 289 10.92 17.12 15.12
N ASP A 290 11.09 16.12 14.23
CA ASP A 290 11.67 16.30 12.91
C ASP A 290 10.68 15.83 11.82
N LEU A 291 10.16 16.76 11.03
CA LEU A 291 9.25 16.51 9.91
C LEU A 291 10.03 16.54 8.59
N ARG A 292 10.52 15.36 8.16
CA ARG A 292 11.42 15.18 7.01
C ARG A 292 10.76 15.45 5.66
N GLY A 293 9.43 15.55 5.61
CA GLY A 293 8.71 15.57 4.33
C GLY A 293 8.73 14.20 3.62
N GLN A 294 8.22 14.20 2.40
CA GLN A 294 8.19 13.00 1.58
C GLN A 294 9.59 12.71 1.01
N LEU A 295 10.10 11.51 1.26
CA LEU A 295 11.37 11.01 0.72
C LEU A 295 11.11 9.94 -0.35
N PRO A 296 12.06 9.71 -1.28
CA PRO A 296 12.07 8.52 -2.11
C PRO A 296 12.01 7.25 -1.27
N HIS A 297 11.27 6.23 -1.72
CA HIS A 297 10.98 5.02 -0.94
C HIS A 297 12.24 4.38 -0.31
N ALA A 298 13.30 4.17 -1.10
CA ALA A 298 14.55 3.59 -0.59
C ALA A 298 15.20 4.41 0.53
N GLN A 299 15.08 5.76 0.47
CA GLN A 299 15.59 6.65 1.51
C GLN A 299 14.71 6.58 2.76
N ALA A 300 13.38 6.57 2.61
CA ALA A 300 12.44 6.43 3.72
C ALA A 300 12.66 5.12 4.49
N VAL A 301 12.84 4.00 3.79
CA VAL A 301 13.19 2.71 4.37
C VAL A 301 14.54 2.76 5.08
N ALA A 302 15.56 3.38 4.48
CA ALA A 302 16.87 3.51 5.10
C ALA A 302 16.83 4.34 6.39
N GLU A 303 16.04 5.43 6.42
CA GLU A 303 15.83 6.22 7.64
C GLU A 303 15.12 5.40 8.71
N ALA A 304 14.02 4.71 8.40
CA ALA A 304 13.32 3.86 9.36
C ALA A 304 14.25 2.82 10.01
N ARG A 305 15.09 2.18 9.20
CA ARG A 305 16.05 1.14 9.65
C ARG A 305 17.19 1.64 10.54
N ARG A 306 17.42 2.95 10.57
CA ARG A 306 18.49 3.57 11.40
C ARG A 306 17.99 4.03 12.77
N ARG A 307 16.66 4.15 12.95
CA ARG A 307 16.07 4.70 14.18
C ARG A 307 15.92 3.64 15.27
N THR A 308 15.55 4.10 16.46
CA THR A 308 15.53 3.26 17.66
C THR A 308 14.29 2.39 17.75
N LEU A 309 13.12 2.97 17.44
CA LEU A 309 11.83 2.32 17.55
C LEU A 309 10.89 2.87 16.49
N PHE A 310 10.24 1.99 15.75
CA PHE A 310 9.20 2.37 14.80
C PHE A 310 7.85 2.44 15.53
N VAL A 311 7.18 3.60 15.48
CA VAL A 311 5.92 3.81 16.20
C VAL A 311 4.88 4.38 15.27
N MET A 312 3.86 3.60 14.92
CA MET A 312 2.76 4.05 14.06
C MET A 312 1.44 3.44 14.57
N PRO A 313 0.82 4.01 15.62
CA PRO A 313 -0.41 3.47 16.21
C PRO A 313 -1.62 3.78 15.32
N SER A 314 -1.53 3.45 14.03
CA SER A 314 -2.52 3.74 13.01
C SER A 314 -3.77 2.90 13.16
N THR A 315 -4.91 3.49 12.80
CA THR A 315 -6.19 2.80 12.59
C THR A 315 -6.46 2.62 11.09
N GLU A 316 -7.35 1.69 10.73
CA GLU A 316 -7.66 1.35 9.34
C GLU A 316 -6.39 0.90 8.57
N GLU A 317 -5.57 0.09 9.23
CA GLU A 317 -4.31 -0.41 8.67
C GLU A 317 -4.46 -1.82 8.12
N ALA A 318 -4.51 -1.93 6.80
CA ALA A 318 -4.73 -3.20 6.11
C ALA A 318 -3.57 -4.19 6.25
N PHE A 319 -2.33 -3.68 6.22
CA PHE A 319 -1.11 -4.47 6.41
C PHE A 319 -0.02 -3.68 7.14
N GLY A 320 0.42 -2.57 6.56
CA GLY A 320 1.45 -1.74 7.17
C GLY A 320 2.86 -2.14 6.74
N VAL A 321 3.15 -2.08 5.45
CA VAL A 321 4.49 -2.39 4.90
C VAL A 321 5.61 -1.64 5.62
N ALA A 322 5.38 -0.40 6.05
CA ALA A 322 6.37 0.40 6.76
C ALA A 322 6.86 -0.23 8.09
N TYR A 323 6.01 -1.00 8.78
CA TYR A 323 6.43 -1.76 9.97
C TYR A 323 7.48 -2.81 9.59
N ILE A 324 7.15 -3.68 8.64
CA ILE A 324 8.05 -4.76 8.24
C ILE A 324 9.33 -4.23 7.60
N GLU A 325 9.29 -3.08 6.94
CA GLU A 325 10.47 -2.40 6.39
C GLU A 325 11.44 -1.96 7.49
N ALA A 326 10.93 -1.38 8.58
CA ALA A 326 11.73 -1.02 9.75
C ALA A 326 12.24 -2.28 10.48
N MET A 327 11.35 -3.25 10.73
CA MET A 327 11.65 -4.52 11.41
C MET A 327 12.73 -5.33 10.68
N ALA A 328 12.74 -5.33 9.35
CA ALA A 328 13.82 -5.96 8.56
C ALA A 328 15.21 -5.40 8.87
N GLY A 329 15.30 -4.15 9.30
CA GLY A 329 16.52 -3.50 9.80
C GLY A 329 16.85 -3.79 11.27
N GLY A 330 16.07 -4.62 11.95
CA GLY A 330 16.21 -4.89 13.38
C GLY A 330 15.69 -3.74 14.26
N VAL A 331 14.73 -2.96 13.78
CA VAL A 331 14.03 -1.93 14.54
C VAL A 331 12.69 -2.51 15.01
N PRO A 332 12.48 -2.70 16.32
CA PRO A 332 11.18 -3.18 16.80
C PRO A 332 10.11 -2.15 16.52
N ALA A 333 8.84 -2.59 16.45
CA ALA A 333 7.75 -1.72 16.06
C ALA A 333 6.56 -1.78 17.02
N ILE A 334 5.80 -0.68 17.08
CA ILE A 334 4.55 -0.56 17.82
C ILE A 334 3.43 -0.17 16.86
N GLY A 335 2.33 -0.96 16.86
CA GLY A 335 1.11 -0.71 16.08
C GLY A 335 -0.16 -0.82 16.94
N CYS A 336 -1.34 -0.62 16.33
CA CYS A 336 -2.61 -0.73 17.02
C CYS A 336 -3.15 -2.16 17.03
N ARG A 337 -3.76 -2.51 18.16
CA ARG A 337 -4.57 -3.73 18.31
C ARG A 337 -5.89 -3.58 17.55
N GLY A 338 -6.42 -4.72 17.05
CA GLY A 338 -7.68 -4.76 16.33
C GLY A 338 -7.60 -4.33 14.87
N GLU A 339 -6.40 -4.02 14.39
CA GLU A 339 -6.17 -3.65 13.01
C GLU A 339 -5.66 -4.85 12.19
N PRO A 340 -6.23 -5.13 11.00
CA PRO A 340 -5.89 -6.35 10.23
C PRO A 340 -4.41 -6.60 10.05
N GLY A 341 -3.66 -5.60 9.62
CA GLY A 341 -2.23 -5.75 9.36
C GLY A 341 -1.37 -5.85 10.61
N PRO A 342 -1.50 -4.95 11.59
CA PRO A 342 -0.81 -5.07 12.88
C PRO A 342 -1.03 -6.39 13.60
N GLU A 343 -2.25 -6.95 13.62
CA GLU A 343 -2.52 -8.28 14.20
C GLU A 343 -1.80 -9.39 13.42
N GLU A 344 -1.78 -9.33 12.10
CA GLU A 344 -1.09 -10.27 11.22
C GLU A 344 0.43 -10.27 11.48
N ILE A 345 1.03 -9.08 11.60
CA ILE A 345 2.48 -8.93 11.85
C ILE A 345 2.82 -9.43 13.27
N ALA A 346 1.98 -9.12 14.27
CA ALA A 346 2.17 -9.58 15.63
C ALA A 346 2.06 -11.11 15.76
N ALA A 347 1.14 -11.73 15.02
CA ALA A 347 0.97 -13.19 15.00
C ALA A 347 2.16 -13.93 14.36
N ALA A 348 2.93 -13.27 13.50
CA ALA A 348 4.07 -13.86 12.83
C ALA A 348 5.32 -14.00 13.73
N GLY A 349 5.34 -13.35 14.89
CA GLY A 349 6.43 -13.46 15.86
C GLY A 349 6.66 -12.22 16.71
N ASP A 350 7.65 -12.32 17.58
CA ASP A 350 8.01 -11.27 18.52
C ASP A 350 8.72 -10.07 17.84
N GLY A 351 8.80 -8.95 18.57
CA GLY A 351 9.44 -7.72 18.08
C GLY A 351 8.48 -6.70 17.51
N PHE A 352 7.19 -7.05 17.47
CA PHE A 352 6.08 -6.15 17.20
C PHE A 352 5.13 -6.09 18.41
N VAL A 353 4.81 -4.88 18.86
CA VAL A 353 4.00 -4.65 20.07
C VAL A 353 2.68 -4.00 19.67
N LEU A 354 1.58 -4.53 20.20
CA LEU A 354 0.24 -3.98 20.00
C LEU A 354 -0.20 -3.14 21.19
N VAL A 355 -0.78 -1.97 20.90
CA VAL A 355 -1.42 -1.08 21.89
C VAL A 355 -2.87 -0.80 21.49
N PRO A 356 -3.79 -0.57 22.45
CA PRO A 356 -5.15 -0.17 22.09
C PRO A 356 -5.16 1.18 21.33
N PRO A 357 -6.07 1.37 20.34
CA PRO A 357 -6.17 2.63 19.62
C PRO A 357 -6.49 3.80 20.56
N GLY A 358 -5.69 4.86 20.53
CA GLY A 358 -5.92 6.07 21.34
C GLY A 358 -5.50 5.96 22.81
N ASP A 359 -5.00 4.85 23.25
CA ASP A 359 -4.48 4.65 24.59
C ASP A 359 -3.04 5.19 24.69
N ILE A 360 -2.93 6.50 24.97
CA ILE A 360 -1.65 7.20 25.04
C ILE A 360 -0.84 6.71 26.24
N GLU A 361 -1.48 6.35 27.33
CA GLU A 361 -0.81 5.84 28.54
C GLU A 361 -0.12 4.53 28.22
N ARG A 362 -0.84 3.58 27.60
CA ARG A 362 -0.29 2.29 27.22
C ARG A 362 0.81 2.43 26.15
N LEU A 363 0.61 3.33 25.17
CA LEU A 363 1.63 3.65 24.17
C LEU A 363 2.91 4.17 24.86
N THR A 364 2.77 5.14 25.76
CA THR A 364 3.89 5.71 26.54
C THR A 364 4.60 4.64 27.34
N GLN A 365 3.86 3.80 28.06
CA GLN A 365 4.40 2.70 28.86
C GLN A 365 5.23 1.73 28.00
N ARG A 366 4.71 1.32 26.83
CA ARG A 366 5.41 0.38 25.95
C ARG A 366 6.70 0.98 25.34
N ILE A 367 6.68 2.26 24.99
CA ILE A 367 7.86 2.98 24.54
C ILE A 367 8.91 3.03 25.67
N ASP A 368 8.49 3.39 26.88
CA ASP A 368 9.35 3.48 28.06
C ASP A 368 10.01 2.14 28.42
N GLU A 369 9.24 1.06 28.44
CA GLU A 369 9.72 -0.31 28.70
C GLU A 369 10.83 -0.73 27.73
N LEU A 370 10.70 -0.39 26.44
CA LEU A 370 11.70 -0.72 25.43
C LEU A 370 12.94 0.18 25.51
N LEU A 371 12.76 1.47 25.79
CA LEU A 371 13.88 2.42 25.84
C LEU A 371 14.70 2.32 27.13
N SER A 372 14.08 1.92 28.23
CA SER A 372 14.74 1.82 29.55
C SER A 372 15.66 0.60 29.68
N ASP A 373 15.50 -0.40 28.81
CA ASP A 373 16.33 -1.61 28.79
C ASP A 373 16.98 -1.82 27.41
N PRO A 374 18.25 -1.43 27.24
CA PRO A 374 18.95 -1.61 25.97
C PRO A 374 19.14 -3.08 25.54
N HIS A 375 19.12 -4.04 26.49
CA HIS A 375 19.19 -5.46 26.14
C HIS A 375 17.89 -5.93 25.55
N ARG A 376 16.79 -5.66 26.22
CA ARG A 376 15.42 -5.95 25.75
C ARG A 376 15.13 -5.30 24.39
N LEU A 377 15.57 -4.05 24.19
CA LEU A 377 15.42 -3.36 22.91
C LEU A 377 16.17 -4.06 21.78
N ARG A 378 17.41 -4.53 22.03
CA ARG A 378 18.18 -5.28 21.03
C ARG A 378 17.55 -6.63 20.71
N GLU A 379 17.12 -7.37 21.73
CA GLU A 379 16.42 -8.66 21.53
C GLU A 379 15.13 -8.48 20.73
N ALA A 380 14.31 -7.48 21.08
CA ALA A 380 13.09 -7.17 20.31
C ALA A 380 13.43 -6.84 18.85
N GLY A 381 14.49 -6.09 18.59
CA GLY A 381 14.95 -5.80 17.25
C GLY A 381 15.42 -7.03 16.48
N GLN A 382 16.13 -7.95 17.13
CA GLN A 382 16.54 -9.21 16.51
C GLN A 382 15.33 -10.09 16.15
N ARG A 383 14.40 -10.26 17.07
CA ARG A 383 13.16 -11.03 16.85
C ARG A 383 12.31 -10.41 15.74
N ALA A 384 12.20 -9.06 15.70
CA ALA A 384 11.54 -8.34 14.63
C ALA A 384 12.11 -8.71 13.26
N ARG A 385 13.44 -8.72 13.12
CA ARG A 385 14.12 -9.12 11.89
C ARG A 385 13.88 -10.58 11.54
N GLU A 386 13.94 -11.48 12.50
CA GLU A 386 13.70 -12.92 12.32
C GLU A 386 12.26 -13.17 11.83
N SER A 387 11.26 -12.53 12.45
CA SER A 387 9.85 -12.62 12.04
C SER A 387 9.65 -12.16 10.58
N VAL A 388 10.28 -11.04 10.19
CA VAL A 388 10.20 -10.55 8.81
C VAL A 388 10.89 -11.49 7.84
N ALA A 389 12.07 -12.00 8.18
CA ALA A 389 12.81 -12.95 7.34
C ALA A 389 12.02 -14.25 7.12
N ALA A 390 11.29 -14.70 8.13
CA ALA A 390 10.49 -15.91 8.05
C ALA A 390 9.19 -15.72 7.25
N SER A 391 8.56 -14.51 7.26
CA SER A 391 7.17 -14.38 6.83
C SER A 391 6.93 -13.30 5.77
N PHE A 392 7.74 -12.22 5.72
CA PHE A 392 7.40 -11.00 4.97
C PHE A 392 8.51 -10.56 4.02
N THR A 393 9.01 -11.49 3.19
CA THR A 393 9.97 -11.18 2.12
C THR A 393 9.28 -11.06 0.77
N TRP A 394 9.86 -10.27 -0.15
CA TRP A 394 9.35 -10.22 -1.53
C TRP A 394 9.48 -11.55 -2.25
N GLU A 395 10.47 -12.38 -1.91
CA GLU A 395 10.60 -13.73 -2.44
C GLU A 395 9.38 -14.59 -2.12
N ARG A 396 8.97 -14.66 -0.84
CA ARG A 396 7.75 -15.38 -0.42
C ARG A 396 6.48 -14.79 -1.05
N CYS A 397 6.39 -13.47 -1.14
CA CYS A 397 5.28 -12.79 -1.83
C CYS A 397 5.19 -13.25 -3.28
N GLY A 398 6.31 -13.33 -3.99
CA GLY A 398 6.39 -13.78 -5.36
C GLY A 398 5.97 -15.24 -5.53
N GLU A 399 6.52 -16.14 -4.72
CA GLU A 399 6.18 -17.57 -4.71
C GLU A 399 4.68 -17.80 -4.47
N GLN A 400 4.13 -17.13 -3.44
CA GLN A 400 2.70 -17.24 -3.11
C GLN A 400 1.82 -16.64 -4.22
N THR A 401 2.25 -15.55 -4.84
CA THR A 401 1.54 -14.91 -5.96
C THR A 401 1.52 -15.84 -7.18
N VAL A 402 2.64 -16.46 -7.53
CA VAL A 402 2.73 -17.40 -8.65
C VAL A 402 1.91 -18.67 -8.38
N ALA A 403 1.99 -19.22 -7.16
CA ALA A 403 1.16 -20.36 -6.77
C ALA A 403 -0.35 -20.05 -6.84
N ALA A 404 -0.74 -18.81 -6.51
CA ALA A 404 -2.11 -18.35 -6.66
C ALA A 404 -2.54 -18.24 -8.14
N TYR A 405 -1.65 -17.76 -9.02
CA TYR A 405 -1.91 -17.72 -10.46
C TYR A 405 -2.11 -19.12 -11.06
N GLU A 406 -1.23 -20.07 -10.71
CA GLU A 406 -1.34 -21.47 -11.14
C GLU A 406 -2.66 -22.08 -10.69
N HIS A 407 -3.07 -21.81 -9.46
CA HIS A 407 -4.35 -22.28 -8.95
C HIS A 407 -5.53 -21.69 -9.74
N ALA A 408 -5.54 -20.38 -9.99
CA ALA A 408 -6.58 -19.74 -10.78
C ALA A 408 -6.68 -20.28 -12.22
N LEU A 409 -5.54 -20.64 -12.81
CA LEU A 409 -5.49 -21.24 -14.16
C LEU A 409 -5.99 -22.69 -14.18
N ARG A 410 -5.64 -23.52 -13.18
CA ARG A 410 -6.12 -24.92 -13.08
C ARG A 410 -7.63 -25.00 -12.94
N ALA A 411 -8.20 -24.18 -12.13
CA ALA A 411 -9.64 -24.16 -11.88
C ALA A 411 -10.46 -23.55 -13.05
N SER A 412 -9.81 -23.07 -14.11
CA SER A 412 -10.44 -22.53 -15.33
C SER A 412 -10.46 -23.55 -16.49
N ARG A 413 -9.83 -24.71 -16.32
CA ARG A 413 -9.86 -25.85 -17.23
C ARG A 413 -10.96 -26.82 -16.84
#